data_6f3b0a25261c8b3d0df776a9dce83a65
#
_entry.id   6f3b0a25261c8b3d0df776a9dce83a65
#
_cell.length_a   1.000
_cell.length_b   1.000
_cell.length_c   1.000
_cell.angle_alpha   90.00
_cell.angle_beta   90.00
_cell.angle_gamma   90.00
#
_symmetry.space_group_name_H-M   'P 1'
#
loop_
_entity.id
_entity.type
_entity.pdbx_description
1 polymer ?
#
loop_
_entity_poly.entity_id
_entity_poly.type
_entity_poly.pdbx_seq_one_letter_code
_entity_poly.pdbx_strand_id
1 'polypeptide(L)'
;NQIEVLLNGTNAFPTLTDNTFNAGHVGFITKSDTTALFADVSIRYRPLETLAATLVRQALEQQPRLLNLRLYGVSGNQKELKCLAAKNSRDLGGAASETVKKVYQENQTYFGKTTEAAIVTAPLHDRNGDVVGVMEFHLKPFAGQIESTTVARILPTVRKLETGITGAKALSE
;
A
#
# COMPACT_ATOMS: atom_id res chain seq x y z
N ASN A 1 3.54 -14.22 8.78
CA ASN A 1 2.37 -14.53 9.61
C ASN A 1 2.84 -15.11 10.95
N GLN A 2 2.27 -14.64 12.05
CA GLN A 2 2.52 -15.18 13.39
C GLN A 2 1.31 -16.00 13.82
N ILE A 3 1.58 -17.19 14.40
CA ILE A 3 0.58 -18.12 14.91
C ILE A 3 0.81 -18.27 16.40
N GLU A 4 -0.18 -17.91 17.20
CA GLU A 4 -0.22 -18.14 18.64
C GLU A 4 -1.34 -19.12 18.95
N VAL A 5 -1.05 -20.14 19.74
CA VAL A 5 -2.03 -21.11 20.18
C VAL A 5 -2.14 -21.04 21.69
N LEU A 6 -3.33 -20.76 22.16
CA LEU A 6 -3.68 -20.67 23.57
C LEU A 6 -4.51 -21.89 23.98
N LEU A 7 -4.11 -22.57 25.05
CA LEU A 7 -4.90 -23.61 25.70
C LEU A 7 -5.26 -23.11 27.11
N ASN A 8 -6.55 -22.98 27.38
CA ASN A 8 -7.06 -22.45 28.65
C ASN A 8 -6.46 -21.07 29.02
N GLY A 9 -6.25 -20.21 28.00
CA GLY A 9 -5.69 -18.86 28.20
C GLY A 9 -4.16 -18.80 28.34
N THR A 10 -3.46 -19.92 28.27
CA THR A 10 -2.00 -20.01 28.35
C THR A 10 -1.43 -20.44 27.00
N ASN A 11 -0.31 -19.83 26.58
CA ASN A 11 0.37 -20.25 25.34
C ASN A 11 0.76 -21.73 25.43
N ALA A 12 0.24 -22.53 24.49
CA ALA A 12 0.51 -23.96 24.42
C ALA A 12 1.94 -24.25 23.91
N PHE A 13 2.49 -23.36 23.09
CA PHE A 13 3.86 -23.41 22.60
C PHE A 13 4.32 -21.98 22.18
N PRO A 14 5.64 -21.79 21.94
CA PRO A 14 6.14 -20.50 21.48
C PRO A 14 5.46 -20.04 20.19
N THR A 15 5.33 -18.72 20.02
CA THR A 15 4.78 -18.10 18.80
C THR A 15 5.53 -18.63 17.57
N LEU A 16 4.80 -19.23 16.64
CA LEU A 16 5.34 -19.70 15.38
C LEU A 16 5.26 -18.61 14.32
N THR A 17 6.27 -18.52 13.48
CA THR A 17 6.25 -17.65 12.29
C THR A 17 6.26 -18.53 11.05
N ASP A 18 5.20 -18.46 10.24
CA ASP A 18 5.11 -19.16 8.97
C ASP A 18 4.69 -18.21 7.87
N ASN A 19 5.53 -18.08 6.86
CA ASN A 19 5.32 -17.26 5.66
C ASN A 19 5.25 -18.10 4.39
N THR A 20 5.09 -19.42 4.53
CA THR A 20 5.07 -20.36 3.39
C THR A 20 3.82 -20.18 2.53
N PHE A 21 2.69 -19.87 3.16
CA PHE A 21 1.41 -19.70 2.48
C PHE A 21 0.80 -18.34 2.77
N ASN A 22 0.37 -17.66 1.70
CA ASN A 22 -0.31 -16.35 1.79
C ASN A 22 -1.84 -16.48 1.84
N ALA A 23 -2.38 -17.68 1.54
CA ALA A 23 -3.80 -18.00 1.61
C ALA A 23 -3.99 -19.47 2.01
N GLY A 24 -5.09 -19.75 2.69
CA GLY A 24 -5.39 -21.11 3.14
C GLY A 24 -6.72 -21.19 3.88
N HIS A 25 -7.01 -22.37 4.39
CA HIS A 25 -8.17 -22.64 5.22
C HIS A 25 -7.72 -23.04 6.62
N VAL A 26 -8.49 -22.66 7.62
CA VAL A 26 -8.32 -23.10 9.00
C VAL A 26 -9.36 -24.18 9.29
N GLY A 27 -8.94 -25.26 9.90
CA GLY A 27 -9.83 -26.37 10.25
C GLY A 27 -9.36 -27.08 11.52
N PHE A 28 -10.24 -27.92 12.04
CA PHE A 28 -9.96 -28.78 13.17
C PHE A 28 -9.84 -30.24 12.67
N ILE A 29 -8.88 -30.94 13.22
CA ILE A 29 -8.70 -32.35 12.96
C ILE A 29 -8.76 -33.12 14.27
N THR A 30 -9.48 -34.24 14.28
CA THR A 30 -9.48 -35.18 15.40
C THR A 30 -8.94 -36.51 14.92
N LYS A 31 -8.24 -37.21 15.80
CA LYS A 31 -7.79 -38.57 15.52
C LYS A 31 -8.98 -39.52 15.65
N SER A 32 -8.95 -40.68 14.92
CA SER A 32 -9.96 -41.71 15.04
C SER A 32 -10.23 -42.15 16.49
N ASP A 33 -11.46 -42.53 16.81
CA ASP A 33 -11.93 -42.87 18.15
C ASP A 33 -11.97 -41.70 19.16
N THR A 34 -11.91 -40.48 18.67
CA THR A 34 -12.05 -39.28 19.52
C THR A 34 -13.37 -38.59 19.24
N THR A 35 -14.16 -38.35 20.28
CA THR A 35 -15.30 -37.41 20.21
C THR A 35 -14.85 -36.07 20.71
N ALA A 36 -14.89 -35.07 19.85
CA ALA A 36 -14.52 -33.69 20.19
C ALA A 36 -15.66 -32.73 19.82
N LEU A 37 -15.91 -31.76 20.71
CA LEU A 37 -16.85 -30.68 20.50
C LEU A 37 -16.04 -29.35 20.36
N PHE A 38 -16.17 -28.67 19.25
CA PHE A 38 -15.60 -27.36 19.03
C PHE A 38 -16.74 -26.31 19.11
N ALA A 39 -16.62 -25.37 20.02
CA ALA A 39 -17.58 -24.31 20.21
C ALA A 39 -16.86 -22.97 20.31
N ASP A 40 -17.58 -21.88 20.06
CA ASP A 40 -17.11 -20.49 20.22
C ASP A 40 -15.79 -20.19 19.51
N VAL A 41 -15.60 -20.75 18.34
CA VAL A 41 -14.40 -20.53 17.52
C VAL A 41 -14.38 -19.09 17.04
N SER A 42 -13.32 -18.36 17.39
CA SER A 42 -13.08 -17.02 16.85
C SER A 42 -11.71 -16.94 16.19
N ILE A 43 -11.66 -16.36 14.99
CA ILE A 43 -10.42 -16.11 14.28
C ILE A 43 -10.21 -14.58 14.25
N ARG A 44 -9.13 -14.12 14.88
CA ARG A 44 -8.71 -12.73 14.79
C ARG A 44 -7.58 -12.61 13.79
N TYR A 45 -7.85 -11.92 12.70
CA TYR A 45 -6.87 -11.65 11.65
C TYR A 45 -6.39 -10.20 11.78
N ARG A 46 -5.08 -10.00 11.82
CA ARG A 46 -4.44 -8.70 11.62
C ARG A 46 -3.78 -8.74 10.25
N PRO A 47 -4.32 -8.05 9.23
CA PRO A 47 -3.65 -7.95 7.96
C PRO A 47 -2.28 -7.28 8.18
N LEU A 48 -1.24 -7.85 7.60
CA LEU A 48 0.04 -7.15 7.48
C LEU A 48 -0.21 -5.90 6.63
N GLU A 49 0.29 -4.75 7.09
CA GLU A 49 0.26 -3.53 6.30
C GLU A 49 1.15 -3.75 5.07
N THR A 50 0.58 -3.60 3.87
CA THR A 50 1.37 -3.70 2.63
C THR A 50 2.43 -2.60 2.57
N LEU A 51 3.51 -2.81 1.82
CA LEU A 51 4.49 -1.75 1.61
C LEU A 51 3.83 -0.48 1.05
N ALA A 52 2.88 -0.61 0.11
CA ALA A 52 2.14 0.53 -0.43
C ALA A 52 1.40 1.33 0.66
N ALA A 53 0.73 0.66 1.60
CA ALA A 53 0.06 1.31 2.72
C ALA A 53 1.05 2.00 3.67
N THR A 54 2.17 1.35 3.97
CA THR A 54 3.27 1.92 4.76
C THR A 54 3.83 3.19 4.10
N LEU A 55 4.07 3.16 2.77
CA LEU A 55 4.58 4.32 2.02
C LEU A 55 3.59 5.50 2.04
N VAL A 56 2.29 5.22 1.85
CA VAL A 56 1.24 6.25 1.95
C VAL A 56 1.20 6.86 3.35
N ARG A 57 1.26 6.07 4.40
CA ARG A 57 1.31 6.55 5.79
C ARG A 57 2.54 7.43 6.04
N GLN A 58 3.73 6.99 5.64
CA GLN A 58 4.97 7.76 5.77
C GLN A 58 4.93 9.08 4.98
N ALA A 59 4.35 9.07 3.77
CA ALA A 59 4.16 10.29 2.99
C ALA A 59 3.22 11.29 3.68
N LEU A 60 2.13 10.80 4.29
CA LEU A 60 1.19 11.63 5.04
C LEU A 60 1.81 12.22 6.31
N GLU A 61 2.69 11.49 6.99
CA GLU A 61 3.45 12.01 8.14
C GLU A 61 4.37 13.16 7.71
N GLN A 62 5.02 13.08 6.54
CA GLN A 62 5.88 14.14 6.01
C GLN A 62 5.07 15.31 5.44
N GLN A 63 3.88 15.04 4.91
CA GLN A 63 3.02 16.01 4.24
C GLN A 63 1.60 16.00 4.83
N PRO A 64 1.40 16.42 6.11
CA PRO A 64 0.11 16.27 6.82
C PRO A 64 -1.02 17.12 6.20
N ARG A 65 -0.69 18.13 5.40
CA ARG A 65 -1.66 19.03 4.76
C ARG A 65 -2.16 18.57 3.39
N LEU A 66 -1.84 17.32 2.97
CA LEU A 66 -2.38 16.76 1.74
C LEU A 66 -3.91 16.58 1.86
N LEU A 67 -4.63 16.99 0.84
CA LEU A 67 -6.07 16.74 0.71
C LEU A 67 -6.33 15.25 0.49
N ASN A 68 -5.58 14.66 -0.46
CA ASN A 68 -5.61 13.24 -0.75
C ASN A 68 -4.23 12.77 -1.19
N LEU A 69 -4.02 11.45 -1.10
CA LEU A 69 -2.81 10.78 -1.56
C LEU A 69 -3.21 9.39 -2.02
N ARG A 70 -2.76 9.01 -3.21
CA ARG A 70 -3.00 7.70 -3.81
C ARG A 70 -1.68 7.12 -4.31
N LEU A 71 -1.49 5.83 -4.11
CA LEU A 71 -0.39 5.07 -4.67
C LEU A 71 -0.95 4.02 -5.62
N TYR A 72 -0.52 4.08 -6.86
CA TYR A 72 -0.89 3.15 -7.92
C TYR A 72 0.27 2.22 -8.24
N GLY A 73 -0.05 0.96 -8.48
CA GLY A 73 0.92 -0.05 -8.87
C GLY A 73 0.24 -1.24 -9.51
N VAL A 74 1.03 -2.19 -9.95
CA VAL A 74 0.56 -3.45 -10.52
C VAL A 74 0.45 -4.47 -9.40
N SER A 75 -0.71 -5.12 -9.26
CA SER A 75 -0.95 -6.16 -8.25
C SER A 75 -1.00 -7.54 -8.88
N GLY A 76 -0.16 -8.46 -8.40
CA GLY A 76 -0.14 -9.86 -8.83
C GLY A 76 0.11 -10.03 -10.33
N ASN A 77 -0.70 -10.88 -10.99
CA ASN A 77 -0.59 -11.16 -12.43
C ASN A 77 -1.34 -10.15 -13.33
N GLN A 78 -1.90 -9.10 -12.74
CA GLN A 78 -2.62 -8.07 -13.50
C GLN A 78 -1.63 -7.09 -14.12
N LYS A 79 -1.82 -6.78 -15.42
CA LYS A 79 -1.03 -5.76 -16.13
C LYS A 79 -1.57 -4.33 -15.94
N GLU A 80 -2.68 -4.20 -15.22
CA GLU A 80 -3.35 -2.92 -15.03
C GLU A 80 -2.91 -2.25 -13.73
N LEU A 81 -2.66 -0.95 -13.82
CA LEU A 81 -2.39 -0.11 -12.66
C LEU A 81 -3.68 0.11 -11.85
N LYS A 82 -3.64 -0.23 -10.57
CA LYS A 82 -4.73 0.01 -9.61
C LYS A 82 -4.22 0.75 -8.39
N CYS A 83 -5.13 1.45 -7.72
CA CYS A 83 -4.82 2.10 -6.45
C CYS A 83 -4.59 1.03 -5.38
N LEU A 84 -3.32 0.85 -4.97
CA LEU A 84 -2.91 -0.13 -3.96
C LEU A 84 -3.08 0.41 -2.54
N ALA A 85 -2.88 1.72 -2.37
CA ALA A 85 -3.04 2.40 -1.09
C ALA A 85 -3.45 3.85 -1.29
N ALA A 86 -4.24 4.39 -0.37
CA ALA A 86 -4.70 5.77 -0.42
C ALA A 86 -4.98 6.32 0.98
N LYS A 87 -4.96 7.67 1.10
CA LYS A 87 -5.46 8.37 2.30
C LYS A 87 -6.94 8.07 2.53
N ASN A 88 -7.73 8.07 1.46
CA ASN A 88 -9.15 7.73 1.52
C ASN A 88 -9.35 6.28 1.09
N SER A 89 -9.86 5.44 1.98
CA SER A 89 -10.09 4.01 1.71
C SER A 89 -11.07 3.74 0.54
N ARG A 90 -11.92 4.70 0.19
CA ARG A 90 -12.83 4.58 -0.97
C ARG A 90 -12.10 4.53 -2.31
N ASP A 91 -10.85 5.02 -2.36
CA ASP A 91 -10.04 5.04 -3.58
C ASP A 91 -9.33 3.70 -3.84
N LEU A 92 -9.29 2.79 -2.85
CA LEU A 92 -8.63 1.49 -2.96
C LEU A 92 -9.22 0.65 -4.09
N GLY A 93 -8.35 0.01 -4.88
CA GLY A 93 -8.75 -0.82 -6.01
C GLY A 93 -9.22 -0.04 -7.25
N GLY A 94 -9.33 1.30 -7.14
CA GLY A 94 -9.72 2.16 -8.26
C GLY A 94 -8.73 2.06 -9.43
N ALA A 95 -9.24 2.15 -10.66
CA ALA A 95 -8.43 2.16 -11.86
C ALA A 95 -7.58 3.44 -11.95
N ALA A 96 -6.38 3.32 -12.52
CA ALA A 96 -5.52 4.46 -12.78
C ALA A 96 -6.11 5.37 -13.88
N SER A 97 -6.03 6.69 -13.68
CA SER A 97 -6.38 7.68 -14.69
C SER A 97 -5.39 7.66 -15.84
N GLU A 98 -5.76 8.25 -16.98
CA GLU A 98 -4.85 8.37 -18.13
C GLU A 98 -3.57 9.13 -17.78
N THR A 99 -3.64 10.15 -16.92
CA THR A 99 -2.46 10.87 -16.43
C THR A 99 -1.53 9.95 -15.65
N VAL A 100 -2.06 9.09 -14.74
CA VAL A 100 -1.27 8.14 -13.97
C VAL A 100 -0.60 7.12 -14.89
N LYS A 101 -1.33 6.58 -15.89
CA LYS A 101 -0.77 5.65 -16.89
C LYS A 101 0.37 6.28 -17.68
N LYS A 102 0.16 7.54 -18.11
CA LYS A 102 1.17 8.31 -18.84
C LYS A 102 2.44 8.54 -18.01
N VAL A 103 2.30 8.95 -16.76
CA VAL A 103 3.43 9.12 -15.82
C VAL A 103 4.18 7.81 -15.62
N TYR A 104 3.48 6.68 -15.51
CA TYR A 104 4.09 5.36 -15.37
C TYR A 104 4.90 4.96 -16.61
N GLN A 105 4.38 5.27 -17.81
CA GLN A 105 5.02 4.89 -19.08
C GLN A 105 6.18 5.82 -19.46
N GLU A 106 6.00 7.13 -19.29
CA GLU A 106 6.96 8.14 -19.72
C GLU A 106 8.03 8.45 -18.67
N ASN A 107 7.86 7.95 -17.44
CA ASN A 107 8.76 8.22 -16.31
C ASN A 107 8.95 9.74 -16.05
N GLN A 108 7.89 10.52 -16.18
CA GLN A 108 7.92 11.96 -16.00
C GLN A 108 6.88 12.41 -14.98
N THR A 109 7.29 13.33 -14.10
CA THR A 109 6.37 13.94 -13.13
C THR A 109 5.41 14.88 -13.85
N TYR A 110 4.12 14.76 -13.54
CA TYR A 110 3.07 15.63 -14.07
C TYR A 110 2.53 16.54 -12.98
N PHE A 111 2.23 17.79 -13.36
CA PHE A 111 1.54 18.76 -12.52
C PHE A 111 0.21 19.17 -13.16
N GLY A 112 -0.85 19.12 -12.40
CA GLY A 112 -2.19 19.59 -12.77
C GLY A 112 -2.75 20.52 -11.71
N LYS A 113 -3.60 21.45 -12.11
CA LYS A 113 -4.28 22.35 -11.18
C LYS A 113 -5.75 22.43 -11.53
N THR A 114 -6.59 22.22 -10.53
CA THR A 114 -8.04 22.41 -10.59
C THR A 114 -8.44 23.52 -9.63
N THR A 115 -9.72 23.86 -9.57
CA THR A 115 -10.27 24.80 -8.57
C THR A 115 -10.16 24.25 -7.15
N GLU A 116 -10.15 22.93 -7.00
CA GLU A 116 -10.20 22.25 -5.69
C GLU A 116 -8.83 21.75 -5.22
N ALA A 117 -7.93 21.40 -6.16
CA ALA A 117 -6.64 20.82 -5.82
C ALA A 117 -5.55 21.18 -6.83
N ALA A 118 -4.32 21.30 -6.34
CA ALA A 118 -3.11 21.15 -7.14
C ALA A 118 -2.63 19.71 -7.02
N ILE A 119 -2.41 19.04 -8.16
CA ILE A 119 -2.12 17.63 -8.24
C ILE A 119 -0.70 17.45 -8.76
N VAL A 120 0.12 16.72 -8.01
CA VAL A 120 1.44 16.27 -8.45
C VAL A 120 1.37 14.75 -8.59
N THR A 121 1.60 14.25 -9.80
CA THR A 121 1.66 12.82 -10.10
C THR A 121 3.11 12.48 -10.43
N ALA A 122 3.75 11.67 -9.59
CA ALA A 122 5.16 11.35 -9.70
C ALA A 122 5.39 9.84 -9.81
N PRO A 123 6.31 9.39 -10.68
CA PRO A 123 6.70 7.99 -10.73
C PRO A 123 7.43 7.59 -9.44
N LEU A 124 7.30 6.32 -9.07
CA LEU A 124 8.07 5.68 -8.01
C LEU A 124 9.03 4.67 -8.63
N HIS A 125 10.29 4.71 -8.20
CA HIS A 125 11.33 3.83 -8.70
C HIS A 125 11.75 2.81 -7.64
N ASP A 126 12.19 1.68 -8.09
CA ASP A 126 12.93 0.74 -7.27
C ASP A 126 14.43 1.09 -7.21
N ARG A 127 15.21 0.25 -6.55
CA ARG A 127 16.67 0.42 -6.41
C ARG A 127 17.43 0.36 -7.73
N ASN A 128 16.84 -0.21 -8.79
CA ASN A 128 17.43 -0.31 -10.13
C ASN A 128 17.10 0.92 -10.98
N GLY A 129 16.19 1.77 -10.52
CA GLY A 129 15.67 2.92 -11.27
C GLY A 129 14.49 2.58 -12.18
N ASP A 130 13.93 1.38 -12.07
CA ASP A 130 12.74 0.97 -12.82
C ASP A 130 11.48 1.56 -12.18
N VAL A 131 10.56 2.05 -13.02
CA VAL A 131 9.26 2.57 -12.54
C VAL A 131 8.39 1.40 -12.07
N VAL A 132 8.09 1.36 -10.79
CA VAL A 132 7.30 0.29 -10.15
C VAL A 132 5.91 0.73 -9.71
N GLY A 133 5.68 2.03 -9.68
CA GLY A 133 4.40 2.60 -9.27
C GLY A 133 4.32 4.10 -9.56
N VAL A 134 3.20 4.70 -9.17
CA VAL A 134 2.97 6.15 -9.29
C VAL A 134 2.28 6.65 -8.04
N MET A 135 2.75 7.78 -7.51
CA MET A 135 2.07 8.50 -6.43
C MET A 135 1.40 9.76 -6.94
N GLU A 136 0.15 9.95 -6.54
CA GLU A 136 -0.66 11.12 -6.86
C GLU A 136 -0.96 11.91 -5.59
N PHE A 137 -0.37 13.10 -5.48
CA PHE A 137 -0.47 14.01 -4.34
C PHE A 137 -1.48 15.12 -4.64
N HIS A 138 -2.54 15.21 -3.85
CA HIS A 138 -3.51 16.30 -3.93
C HIS A 138 -3.24 17.32 -2.84
N LEU A 139 -2.85 18.51 -3.23
CA LEU A 139 -2.52 19.64 -2.33
C LEU A 139 -3.63 20.68 -2.36
N LYS A 140 -3.80 21.40 -1.25
CA LYS A 140 -4.69 22.55 -1.21
C LYS A 140 -4.10 23.65 -2.13
N PRO A 141 -4.87 24.16 -3.11
CA PRO A 141 -4.39 25.22 -3.99
C PRO A 141 -4.27 26.54 -3.22
N PHE A 142 -3.33 27.38 -3.63
CA PHE A 142 -3.18 28.73 -3.11
C PHE A 142 -2.83 29.72 -4.23
N ALA A 143 -3.05 31.00 -3.98
CA ALA A 143 -2.74 32.05 -4.94
C ALA A 143 -1.22 32.11 -5.18
N GLY A 144 -0.81 32.23 -6.46
CA GLY A 144 0.61 32.24 -6.83
C GLY A 144 1.31 30.89 -6.85
N GLN A 145 0.57 29.78 -6.61
CA GLN A 145 1.13 28.45 -6.73
C GLN A 145 1.52 28.12 -8.17
N ILE A 146 2.79 27.81 -8.39
CA ILE A 146 3.35 27.39 -9.68
C ILE A 146 3.86 25.94 -9.62
N GLU A 147 3.98 25.33 -10.79
CA GLU A 147 4.43 23.94 -10.95
C GLU A 147 5.76 23.67 -10.27
N SER A 148 6.79 24.44 -10.63
CA SER A 148 8.17 24.19 -10.17
C SER A 148 8.30 24.14 -8.65
N THR A 149 7.67 25.08 -7.95
CA THR A 149 7.71 25.13 -6.47
C THR A 149 6.89 24.01 -5.84
N THR A 150 5.77 23.64 -6.46
CA THR A 150 4.90 22.58 -5.95
C THR A 150 5.55 21.21 -6.13
N VAL A 151 6.12 20.92 -7.31
CA VAL A 151 6.85 19.71 -7.60
C VAL A 151 8.10 19.61 -6.71
N ALA A 152 8.92 20.68 -6.62
CA ALA A 152 10.12 20.73 -5.79
C ALA A 152 9.82 20.43 -4.31
N ARG A 153 8.65 20.75 -3.81
CA ARG A 153 8.21 20.45 -2.44
C ARG A 153 7.91 18.96 -2.24
N ILE A 154 7.39 18.28 -3.26
CA ILE A 154 6.96 16.88 -3.17
C ILE A 154 8.09 15.90 -3.48
N LEU A 155 8.96 16.20 -4.44
CA LEU A 155 10.04 15.29 -4.86
C LEU A 155 10.93 14.75 -3.74
N PRO A 156 11.34 15.50 -2.70
CA PRO A 156 12.12 14.97 -1.60
C PRO A 156 11.38 13.85 -0.84
N THR A 157 10.05 13.99 -0.69
CA THR A 157 9.21 12.94 -0.09
C THR A 157 9.23 11.68 -0.96
N VAL A 158 9.02 11.80 -2.27
CA VAL A 158 9.07 10.67 -3.22
C VAL A 158 10.41 9.95 -3.13
N ARG A 159 11.54 10.67 -3.26
CA ARG A 159 12.90 10.09 -3.19
C ARG A 159 13.17 9.34 -1.89
N LYS A 160 12.68 9.87 -0.77
CA LYS A 160 12.83 9.18 0.52
C LYS A 160 12.06 7.88 0.58
N LEU A 161 10.86 7.83 -0.01
CA LEU A 161 10.04 6.62 -0.04
C LEU A 161 10.63 5.55 -0.97
N GLU A 162 11.23 5.94 -2.08
CA GLU A 162 11.87 5.04 -3.04
C GLU A 162 12.98 4.18 -2.41
N THR A 163 13.66 4.68 -1.37
CA THR A 163 14.73 3.92 -0.69
C THR A 163 14.26 2.58 -0.10
N GLY A 164 12.97 2.46 0.22
CA GLY A 164 12.35 1.26 0.76
C GLY A 164 11.83 0.27 -0.29
N ILE A 165 11.82 0.64 -1.56
CA ILE A 165 11.19 -0.17 -2.62
C ILE A 165 12.23 -1.08 -3.27
N THR A 166 11.97 -2.39 -3.22
CA THR A 166 12.85 -3.42 -3.81
C THR A 166 12.37 -3.90 -5.18
N GLY A 167 11.16 -3.57 -5.58
CA GLY A 167 10.56 -3.93 -6.86
C GLY A 167 9.03 -3.83 -6.84
N ALA A 168 8.40 -3.98 -8.01
CA ALA A 168 6.96 -3.79 -8.17
C ALA A 168 6.10 -4.74 -7.30
N LYS A 169 6.53 -5.98 -7.12
CA LYS A 169 5.79 -6.96 -6.29
C LYS A 169 5.74 -6.57 -4.82
N ALA A 170 6.81 -5.96 -4.32
CA ALA A 170 6.89 -5.54 -2.92
C ALA A 170 5.80 -4.52 -2.53
N LEU A 171 5.28 -3.75 -3.49
CA LEU A 171 4.22 -2.78 -3.21
C LEU A 171 2.89 -3.43 -2.80
N SER A 172 2.62 -4.64 -3.28
CA SER A 172 1.36 -5.36 -3.02
C SER A 172 1.48 -6.43 -1.91
N GLU A 173 2.69 -6.71 -1.46
CA GLU A 173 3.01 -7.61 -0.36
C GLU A 173 3.14 -6.81 0.95
#